data_1b5c80764c4c9bfe2a6e91eec0c76e68
#
_entry.id   1b5c80764c4c9bfe2a6e91eec0c76e68
#
_cell.length_a   1.000
_cell.length_b   1.000
_cell.length_c   1.000
_cell.angle_alpha   90.00
_cell.angle_beta   90.00
_cell.angle_gamma   90.00
#
_symmetry.space_group_name_H-M   'P 1'
#
loop_
_entity.id
_entity.type
_entity.pdbx_description
1 polymer ?
#
loop_
_entity_poly.entity_id
_entity_poly.type
_entity_poly.pdbx_seq_one_letter_code
_entity_poly.pdbx_strand_id
1 'polypeptide(L)'
;NLYGADLSGADLSGADLSRADLSRANLSRADLSGANLSGANGIEALRCTPLLMLLDQPGKIRLYKLVTKDGIGPFNGGLTYEVGKSYSVNDANTDPKESCGAGINVATMDWCMKECQEGYRILVVEFTAKDVACVPTATDGKIRLHRCKIVGEKDLKALGLVKDEKQPA
;
A
#
# COMPACT_ATOMS: atom_id res chain seq x y z
N ASN A 1 9.03 -20.43 14.66
CA ASN A 1 10.38 -19.92 14.43
C ASN A 1 10.87 -20.48 13.09
N LEU A 2 11.17 -19.61 12.13
CA LEU A 2 11.66 -19.94 10.79
C LEU A 2 13.07 -19.35 10.56
N TYR A 3 13.80 -19.10 11.64
CA TYR A 3 15.16 -18.57 11.58
C TYR A 3 16.05 -19.43 10.68
N GLY A 4 16.65 -18.81 9.66
CA GLY A 4 17.55 -19.47 8.72
C GLY A 4 16.90 -20.52 7.81
N ALA A 5 15.59 -20.65 7.79
CA ALA A 5 14.89 -21.61 6.95
C ALA A 5 15.10 -21.31 5.44
N ASP A 6 15.26 -22.32 4.63
CA ASP A 6 15.17 -22.19 3.19
C ASP A 6 13.71 -22.37 2.75
N LEU A 7 13.08 -21.24 2.40
CA LEU A 7 11.71 -21.15 1.90
C LEU A 7 11.70 -20.69 0.43
N SER A 8 12.82 -20.88 -0.26
CA SER A 8 12.93 -20.46 -1.65
C SER A 8 11.92 -21.17 -2.55
N GLY A 9 11.14 -20.38 -3.29
CA GLY A 9 10.09 -20.89 -4.19
C GLY A 9 8.86 -21.48 -3.46
N ALA A 10 8.76 -21.35 -2.14
CA ALA A 10 7.60 -21.84 -1.41
C ALA A 10 6.34 -21.03 -1.75
N ASP A 11 5.20 -21.72 -1.84
CA ASP A 11 3.89 -21.08 -1.83
C ASP A 11 3.47 -20.83 -0.37
N LEU A 12 3.52 -19.56 0.03
CA LEU A 12 3.11 -19.06 1.33
C LEU A 12 1.90 -18.12 1.20
N SER A 13 1.19 -18.22 0.08
CA SER A 13 0.03 -17.38 -0.19
C SER A 13 -1.04 -17.56 0.88
N GLY A 14 -1.51 -16.46 1.46
CA GLY A 14 -2.50 -16.45 2.54
C GLY A 14 -2.01 -17.01 3.88
N ALA A 15 -0.75 -17.37 4.02
CA ALA A 15 -0.22 -17.93 5.27
C ALA A 15 -0.24 -16.90 6.40
N ASP A 16 -0.55 -17.34 7.63
CA ASP A 16 -0.35 -16.53 8.82
C ASP A 16 1.08 -16.71 9.35
N LEU A 17 1.93 -15.74 9.04
CA LEU A 17 3.31 -15.64 9.51
C LEU A 17 3.46 -14.52 10.54
N SER A 18 2.34 -14.11 11.16
CA SER A 18 2.35 -13.06 12.18
C SER A 18 3.29 -13.44 13.33
N ARG A 19 4.13 -12.49 13.74
CA ARG A 19 5.15 -12.64 14.79
C ARG A 19 6.18 -13.75 14.52
N ALA A 20 6.25 -14.30 13.31
CA ALA A 20 7.25 -15.28 12.96
C ALA A 20 8.66 -14.66 13.01
N ASP A 21 9.63 -15.44 13.43
CA ASP A 21 11.05 -15.09 13.26
C ASP A 21 11.53 -15.68 11.93
N LEU A 22 11.63 -14.82 10.91
CA LEU A 22 12.12 -15.11 9.57
C LEU A 22 13.56 -14.61 9.38
N SER A 23 14.25 -14.25 10.47
CA SER A 23 15.62 -13.76 10.40
C SER A 23 16.52 -14.77 9.69
N ARG A 24 17.27 -14.30 8.69
CA ARG A 24 18.11 -15.10 7.79
C ARG A 24 17.39 -16.16 6.94
N ALA A 25 16.06 -16.19 6.93
CA ALA A 25 15.32 -17.08 6.02
C ALA A 25 15.57 -16.69 4.56
N ASN A 26 15.70 -17.69 3.70
CA ASN A 26 15.75 -17.49 2.26
C ASN A 26 14.32 -17.52 1.69
N LEU A 27 13.76 -16.38 1.37
CA LEU A 27 12.43 -16.22 0.77
C LEU A 27 12.50 -15.95 -0.75
N SER A 28 13.62 -16.24 -1.40
CA SER A 28 13.79 -15.98 -2.82
C SER A 28 12.73 -16.71 -3.63
N ARG A 29 11.95 -15.96 -4.44
CA ARG A 29 10.86 -16.50 -5.29
C ARG A 29 9.70 -17.13 -4.50
N ALA A 30 9.62 -16.95 -3.18
CA ALA A 30 8.44 -17.37 -2.42
C ALA A 30 7.24 -16.52 -2.81
N ASP A 31 6.08 -17.14 -2.93
CA ASP A 31 4.82 -16.43 -3.07
C ASP A 31 4.28 -16.08 -1.68
N LEU A 32 4.26 -14.80 -1.34
CA LEU A 32 3.75 -14.26 -0.08
C LEU A 32 2.43 -13.51 -0.28
N SER A 33 1.74 -13.73 -1.39
CA SER A 33 0.50 -13.02 -1.73
C SER A 33 -0.55 -13.22 -0.64
N GLY A 34 -0.99 -12.10 -0.02
CA GLY A 34 -1.99 -12.15 1.06
C GLY A 34 -1.51 -12.76 2.38
N ALA A 35 -0.22 -13.07 2.52
CA ALA A 35 0.31 -13.57 3.80
C ALA A 35 0.24 -12.49 4.88
N ASN A 36 -0.10 -12.88 6.10
CA ASN A 36 -0.05 -12.00 7.28
C ASN A 36 1.36 -12.03 7.87
N LEU A 37 2.12 -10.98 7.67
CA LEU A 37 3.49 -10.81 8.19
C LEU A 37 3.55 -9.84 9.39
N SER A 38 2.43 -9.54 10.02
CA SER A 38 2.34 -8.57 11.10
C SER A 38 3.25 -8.93 12.27
N GLY A 39 4.22 -8.04 12.58
CA GLY A 39 5.18 -8.26 13.66
C GLY A 39 6.22 -9.36 13.39
N ALA A 40 6.33 -9.90 12.16
CA ALA A 40 7.39 -10.82 11.81
C ALA A 40 8.77 -10.14 11.87
N ASN A 41 9.77 -10.88 12.34
CA ASN A 41 11.16 -10.42 12.41
C ASN A 41 11.97 -10.92 11.20
N GLY A 42 13.02 -10.18 10.82
CA GLY A 42 13.99 -10.58 9.81
C GLY A 42 13.52 -10.42 8.36
N ILE A 43 12.33 -9.89 8.16
CA ILE A 43 11.88 -9.48 6.83
C ILE A 43 12.47 -8.09 6.57
N GLU A 44 13.56 -8.05 5.85
CA GLU A 44 14.01 -6.79 5.28
C GLU A 44 13.03 -6.39 4.18
N ALA A 45 12.50 -5.16 4.27
CA ALA A 45 11.59 -4.59 3.27
C ALA A 45 12.10 -4.77 1.82
N LEU A 46 13.42 -4.75 1.63
CA LEU A 46 14.13 -4.96 0.37
C LEU A 46 13.91 -6.34 -0.28
N ARG A 47 13.44 -7.34 0.45
CA ARG A 47 13.29 -8.70 -0.08
C ARG A 47 11.85 -9.09 -0.39
N CYS A 48 10.89 -8.31 0.08
CA CYS A 48 9.50 -8.75 0.11
C CYS A 48 8.56 -8.00 -0.82
N THR A 49 9.04 -6.93 -1.52
CA THR A 49 8.07 -6.10 -2.23
C THR A 49 8.60 -5.62 -3.58
N PRO A 50 7.97 -6.01 -4.70
CA PRO A 50 8.21 -5.40 -6.01
C PRO A 50 8.11 -3.87 -6.01
N LEU A 51 7.39 -3.31 -5.03
CA LEU A 51 7.24 -1.87 -4.82
C LEU A 51 8.57 -1.16 -4.53
N LEU A 52 9.55 -1.84 -3.93
CA LEU A 52 10.87 -1.25 -3.70
C LEU A 52 11.64 -1.03 -5.00
N MET A 53 11.37 -1.82 -6.03
CA MET A 53 11.91 -1.57 -7.37
C MET A 53 11.47 -0.21 -7.93
N LEU A 54 10.33 0.32 -7.44
CA LEU A 54 9.89 1.67 -7.81
C LEU A 54 10.76 2.76 -7.19
N LEU A 55 11.48 2.49 -6.10
CA LEU A 55 12.37 3.45 -5.46
C LEU A 55 13.63 3.72 -6.28
N ASP A 56 14.01 2.81 -7.16
CA ASP A 56 15.11 2.99 -8.10
C ASP A 56 14.71 3.80 -9.35
N GLN A 57 13.42 4.16 -9.48
CA GLN A 57 12.97 4.94 -10.63
C GLN A 57 13.41 6.40 -10.49
N PRO A 58 14.03 6.97 -11.52
CA PRO A 58 14.58 8.34 -11.45
C PRO A 58 13.50 9.42 -11.56
N GLY A 59 12.25 9.05 -11.77
CA GLY A 59 11.18 9.97 -12.11
C GLY A 59 10.04 9.99 -11.10
N LYS A 60 8.89 10.40 -11.61
CA LYS A 60 7.64 10.41 -10.86
C LYS A 60 7.01 9.02 -10.86
N ILE A 61 6.58 8.61 -9.69
CA ILE A 61 5.89 7.35 -9.43
C ILE A 61 4.41 7.67 -9.22
N ARG A 62 3.53 6.80 -9.69
CA ARG A 62 2.09 6.92 -9.47
C ARG A 62 1.57 5.69 -8.77
N LEU A 63 0.89 5.93 -7.66
CA LEU A 63 0.08 4.98 -6.94
C LEU A 63 -1.30 5.58 -6.67
N TYR A 64 -2.06 4.96 -5.80
CA TYR A 64 -3.44 5.31 -5.58
C TYR A 64 -3.72 5.57 -4.11
N LYS A 65 -4.74 6.38 -3.85
CA LYS A 65 -5.23 6.63 -2.51
C LYS A 65 -6.73 6.41 -2.48
N LEU A 66 -7.15 5.48 -1.65
CA LEU A 66 -8.56 5.29 -1.33
C LEU A 66 -9.00 6.39 -0.37
N VAL A 67 -10.11 7.03 -0.69
CA VAL A 67 -10.73 8.05 0.15
C VAL A 67 -12.25 7.88 0.18
N THR A 68 -12.89 8.38 1.22
CA THR A 68 -14.35 8.48 1.31
C THR A 68 -14.88 9.48 0.27
N LYS A 69 -16.19 9.59 0.13
CA LYS A 69 -16.84 10.60 -0.72
C LYS A 69 -16.37 12.03 -0.39
N ASP A 70 -16.03 12.29 0.86
CA ASP A 70 -15.60 13.61 1.35
C ASP A 70 -14.08 13.84 1.18
N GLY A 71 -13.37 12.91 0.55
CA GLY A 71 -11.94 13.02 0.28
C GLY A 71 -11.03 12.66 1.47
N ILE A 72 -11.56 12.03 2.52
CA ILE A 72 -10.80 11.67 3.73
C ILE A 72 -10.35 10.21 3.61
N GLY A 73 -9.13 9.89 4.06
CA GLY A 73 -8.65 8.50 4.13
C GLY A 73 -9.49 7.67 5.10
N PRO A 74 -10.02 6.49 4.70
CA PRO A 74 -10.96 5.73 5.53
C PRO A 74 -10.33 5.14 6.80
N PHE A 75 -9.01 4.97 6.82
CA PHE A 75 -8.29 4.33 7.93
C PHE A 75 -7.48 5.31 8.77
N ASN A 76 -7.02 6.41 8.16
CA ASN A 76 -6.23 7.45 8.82
C ASN A 76 -6.82 8.81 8.46
N GLY A 77 -7.70 9.31 9.29
CA GLY A 77 -8.31 10.63 9.13
C GLY A 77 -7.28 11.76 9.26
N GLY A 78 -7.71 12.98 8.99
CA GLY A 78 -6.92 14.21 9.25
C GLY A 78 -6.66 15.07 8.03
N LEU A 79 -6.43 14.50 6.84
CA LEU A 79 -6.27 15.26 5.61
C LEU A 79 -7.45 15.01 4.65
N THR A 80 -7.99 16.09 4.10
CA THR A 80 -8.95 16.03 3.00
C THR A 80 -8.19 16.19 1.69
N TYR A 81 -8.29 15.20 0.81
CA TYR A 81 -7.55 15.14 -0.45
C TYR A 81 -8.40 15.61 -1.62
N GLU A 82 -7.85 16.51 -2.42
CA GLU A 82 -8.49 17.08 -3.61
C GLU A 82 -7.57 16.99 -4.83
N VAL A 83 -8.15 16.74 -5.99
CA VAL A 83 -7.40 16.70 -7.25
C VAL A 83 -6.75 18.06 -7.53
N GLY A 84 -5.50 18.03 -7.98
CA GLY A 84 -4.68 19.22 -8.26
C GLY A 84 -3.85 19.73 -7.07
N LYS A 85 -4.18 19.33 -5.83
CA LYS A 85 -3.46 19.79 -4.62
C LYS A 85 -2.26 18.91 -4.28
N SER A 86 -1.28 19.54 -3.62
CA SER A 86 -0.11 18.89 -3.03
C SER A 86 -0.24 18.83 -1.51
N TYR A 87 0.28 17.75 -0.92
CA TYR A 87 0.21 17.48 0.51
C TYR A 87 1.59 17.14 1.04
N SER A 88 1.87 17.55 2.27
CA SER A 88 3.08 17.15 2.98
C SER A 88 2.78 16.98 4.48
N VAL A 89 3.47 16.04 5.11
CA VAL A 89 3.43 15.77 6.55
C VAL A 89 4.85 15.63 7.08
N ASN A 90 5.11 16.20 8.24
CA ASN A 90 6.44 16.20 8.84
C ASN A 90 6.67 15.02 9.80
N ASP A 91 5.58 14.39 10.25
CA ASP A 91 5.52 13.36 11.27
C ASP A 91 5.20 11.96 10.71
N ALA A 92 5.46 11.74 9.42
CA ALA A 92 5.26 10.43 8.84
C ALA A 92 6.08 9.36 9.56
N ASN A 93 5.41 8.33 10.05
CA ASN A 93 6.07 7.22 10.73
C ASN A 93 6.95 6.44 9.73
N THR A 94 8.22 6.26 10.07
CA THR A 94 9.21 5.56 9.25
C THR A 94 9.44 4.11 9.67
N ASP A 95 8.75 3.63 10.69
CA ASP A 95 8.87 2.23 11.13
C ASP A 95 8.17 1.29 10.14
N PRO A 96 8.89 0.38 9.48
CA PRO A 96 8.31 -0.56 8.54
C PRO A 96 7.43 -1.63 9.21
N LYS A 97 7.52 -1.81 10.53
CA LYS A 97 6.67 -2.75 11.27
C LYS A 97 5.25 -2.23 11.47
N GLU A 98 5.06 -0.92 11.37
CA GLU A 98 3.76 -0.26 11.50
C GLU A 98 3.05 -0.21 10.15
N SER A 99 2.03 -1.06 9.96
CA SER A 99 1.31 -1.14 8.67
C SER A 99 0.44 0.10 8.38
N CYS A 100 -0.09 0.77 9.42
CA CYS A 100 -1.01 1.90 9.31
C CYS A 100 -0.58 3.12 10.15
N GLY A 101 0.72 3.42 10.22
CA GLY A 101 1.25 4.55 10.95
C GLY A 101 0.89 5.92 10.34
N ALA A 102 1.17 7.00 11.10
CA ALA A 102 0.98 8.39 10.66
C ALA A 102 1.70 8.66 9.34
N GLY A 103 1.11 9.52 8.50
CA GLY A 103 1.66 9.87 7.19
C GLY A 103 0.62 9.76 6.07
N ILE A 104 1.07 10.01 4.84
CA ILE A 104 0.22 9.88 3.65
C ILE A 104 0.32 8.44 3.14
N ASN A 105 -0.65 7.61 3.49
CA ASN A 105 -0.68 6.22 3.05
C ASN A 105 -1.31 6.13 1.65
N VAL A 106 -0.59 5.54 0.71
CA VAL A 106 -0.99 5.23 -0.66
C VAL A 106 -0.85 3.73 -0.91
N ALA A 107 -1.46 3.21 -1.96
CA ALA A 107 -1.43 1.78 -2.24
C ALA A 107 -1.45 1.48 -3.74
N THR A 108 -1.22 0.21 -4.07
CA THR A 108 -1.45 -0.33 -5.41
C THR A 108 -2.94 -0.31 -5.78
N MET A 109 -3.25 -0.45 -7.08
CA MET A 109 -4.63 -0.45 -7.54
C MET A 109 -5.42 -1.64 -7.01
N ASP A 110 -4.82 -2.82 -7.02
CA ASP A 110 -5.44 -4.05 -6.52
C ASP A 110 -5.84 -3.92 -5.04
N TRP A 111 -4.97 -3.33 -4.21
CA TRP A 111 -5.31 -3.04 -2.82
C TRP A 111 -6.51 -2.08 -2.72
N CYS A 112 -6.49 -0.98 -3.48
CA CYS A 112 -7.59 -0.02 -3.48
C CYS A 112 -8.91 -0.66 -3.94
N MET A 113 -8.87 -1.54 -4.95
CA MET A 113 -10.05 -2.24 -5.45
C MET A 113 -10.63 -3.21 -4.42
N LYS A 114 -9.77 -3.94 -3.71
CA LYS A 114 -10.16 -4.87 -2.65
C LYS A 114 -10.85 -4.17 -1.49
N GLU A 115 -10.35 -3.01 -1.08
CA GLU A 115 -10.86 -2.25 0.07
C GLU A 115 -11.94 -1.22 -0.30
N CYS A 116 -12.27 -1.08 -1.60
CA CYS A 116 -13.23 -0.10 -2.10
C CYS A 116 -14.66 -0.46 -1.65
N GLN A 117 -15.36 0.51 -1.09
CA GLN A 117 -16.76 0.41 -0.67
C GLN A 117 -17.61 1.43 -1.41
N GLU A 118 -18.92 1.30 -1.31
CA GLU A 118 -19.86 2.27 -1.87
C GLU A 118 -19.59 3.68 -1.36
N GLY A 119 -19.57 4.65 -2.27
CA GLY A 119 -19.25 6.04 -1.96
C GLY A 119 -17.78 6.36 -1.83
N TYR A 120 -16.86 5.37 -1.94
CA TYR A 120 -15.43 5.63 -1.94
C TYR A 120 -14.95 6.12 -3.32
N ARG A 121 -13.80 6.79 -3.30
CA ARG A 121 -13.12 7.35 -4.47
C ARG A 121 -11.68 6.87 -4.49
N ILE A 122 -11.13 6.65 -5.67
CA ILE A 122 -9.71 6.27 -5.85
C ILE A 122 -8.98 7.41 -6.57
N LEU A 123 -8.14 8.11 -5.82
CA LEU A 123 -7.33 9.21 -6.31
C LEU A 123 -6.02 8.70 -6.90
N VAL A 124 -5.53 9.36 -7.94
CA VAL A 124 -4.21 9.12 -8.53
C VAL A 124 -3.21 10.03 -7.84
N VAL A 125 -2.22 9.42 -7.21
CA VAL A 125 -1.19 10.09 -6.40
C VAL A 125 0.14 10.03 -7.13
N GLU A 126 0.80 11.17 -7.26
CA GLU A 126 2.12 11.31 -7.87
C GLU A 126 3.14 11.76 -6.81
N PHE A 127 4.28 11.08 -6.76
CA PHE A 127 5.38 11.34 -5.83
C PHE A 127 6.71 10.89 -6.44
N THR A 128 7.82 11.08 -5.75
CA THR A 128 9.14 10.56 -6.11
C THR A 128 9.66 9.62 -5.03
N ALA A 129 10.71 8.84 -5.33
CA ALA A 129 11.34 7.96 -4.34
C ALA A 129 11.76 8.70 -3.06
N LYS A 130 12.17 9.97 -3.18
CA LYS A 130 12.58 10.83 -2.04
C LYS A 130 11.43 11.20 -1.10
N ASP A 131 10.19 11.07 -1.56
CA ASP A 131 9.00 11.39 -0.79
C ASP A 131 8.50 10.20 0.04
N VAL A 132 9.11 9.02 -0.14
CA VAL A 132 8.75 7.81 0.59
C VAL A 132 9.28 7.87 2.02
N ALA A 133 8.39 7.75 2.99
CA ALA A 133 8.73 7.63 4.41
C ALA A 133 9.04 6.17 4.77
N CYS A 134 8.22 5.25 4.27
CA CYS A 134 8.35 3.83 4.61
C CYS A 134 7.56 2.96 3.62
N VAL A 135 8.08 1.75 3.37
CA VAL A 135 7.33 0.64 2.79
C VAL A 135 7.10 -0.37 3.91
N PRO A 136 5.88 -0.51 4.44
CA PRO A 136 5.60 -1.44 5.52
C PRO A 136 5.88 -2.89 5.11
N THR A 137 6.49 -3.67 5.99
CA THR A 137 6.86 -5.07 5.71
C THR A 137 5.66 -6.01 5.62
N ALA A 138 4.62 -5.73 6.40
CA ALA A 138 3.38 -6.52 6.41
C ALA A 138 2.32 -5.86 5.50
N THR A 139 2.67 -5.54 4.25
CA THR A 139 1.75 -4.85 3.37
C THR A 139 1.55 -5.58 2.05
N ASP A 140 0.32 -5.60 1.64
CA ASP A 140 -0.16 -6.06 0.35
C ASP A 140 -0.21 -4.92 -0.70
N GLY A 141 0.77 -4.02 -0.68
CA GLY A 141 0.92 -2.96 -1.67
C GLY A 141 0.78 -1.53 -1.14
N LYS A 142 0.81 -1.31 0.18
CA LYS A 142 0.79 0.03 0.79
C LYS A 142 2.19 0.64 0.87
N ILE A 143 2.27 1.95 0.67
CA ILE A 143 3.46 2.78 0.89
C ILE A 143 3.05 4.01 1.69
N ARG A 144 3.93 4.46 2.56
CA ARG A 144 3.75 5.69 3.32
C ARG A 144 4.68 6.77 2.79
N LEU A 145 4.13 7.98 2.65
CA LEU A 145 4.81 9.11 2.05
C LEU A 145 4.89 10.28 3.04
N HIS A 146 5.95 11.09 2.89
CA HIS A 146 6.05 12.43 3.46
C HIS A 146 5.30 13.45 2.62
N ARG A 147 5.34 13.32 1.29
CA ARG A 147 4.76 14.28 0.35
C ARG A 147 4.18 13.59 -0.86
N CYS A 148 3.16 14.22 -1.42
CA CYS A 148 2.60 13.81 -2.71
C CYS A 148 1.81 14.93 -3.38
N LYS A 149 1.43 14.70 -4.65
CA LYS A 149 0.45 15.49 -5.38
C LYS A 149 -0.68 14.59 -5.86
N ILE A 150 -1.92 15.05 -5.71
CA ILE A 150 -3.07 14.37 -6.28
C ILE A 150 -3.23 14.88 -7.72
N VAL A 151 -3.07 13.99 -8.69
CA VAL A 151 -3.03 14.37 -10.13
C VAL A 151 -4.27 13.93 -10.90
N GLY A 152 -5.15 13.18 -10.28
CA GLY A 152 -6.39 12.72 -10.92
C GLY A 152 -7.22 11.84 -10.01
N GLU A 153 -8.28 11.32 -10.57
CA GLU A 153 -9.20 10.37 -9.95
C GLU A 153 -9.53 9.26 -10.94
N LYS A 154 -9.78 8.06 -10.45
CA LYS A 154 -10.17 6.92 -11.28
C LYS A 154 -11.69 6.88 -11.44
N ASP A 155 -12.13 6.59 -12.65
CA ASP A 155 -13.52 6.29 -12.92
C ASP A 155 -13.84 4.86 -12.43
N LEU A 156 -14.55 4.78 -11.31
CA LEU A 156 -14.90 3.49 -10.69
C LEU A 156 -15.92 2.69 -11.53
N LYS A 157 -16.73 3.35 -12.36
CA LYS A 157 -17.63 2.67 -13.29
C LYS A 157 -16.83 1.98 -14.39
N ALA A 158 -15.88 2.68 -14.98
CA ALA A 158 -14.97 2.11 -15.98
C ALA A 158 -14.12 0.95 -15.41
N LEU A 159 -13.87 0.93 -14.10
CA LEU A 159 -13.18 -0.16 -13.40
C LEU A 159 -14.12 -1.31 -12.98
N GLY A 160 -15.42 -1.19 -13.20
CA GLY A 160 -16.42 -2.19 -12.80
C GLY A 160 -16.66 -2.28 -11.29
N LEU A 161 -16.20 -1.29 -10.51
CA LEU A 161 -16.34 -1.25 -9.05
C LEU A 161 -17.68 -0.67 -8.59
N VAL A 162 -18.35 0.06 -9.45
CA VAL A 162 -19.69 0.61 -9.22
C VAL A 162 -20.59 0.14 -10.35
N LYS A 163 -21.73 -0.46 -10.02
CA LYS A 163 -22.76 -0.82 -11.00
C LYS A 163 -23.54 0.43 -11.40
N ASP A 164 -23.94 0.50 -12.67
CA ASP A 164 -24.91 1.51 -13.06
C ASP A 164 -26.21 1.32 -12.25
N GLU A 165 -26.67 2.38 -11.62
CA GLU A 165 -28.03 2.38 -11.09
C GLU A 165 -28.96 2.02 -12.25
N LYS A 166 -29.71 0.91 -12.08
CA LYS A 166 -30.75 0.56 -13.05
C LYS A 166 -31.68 1.76 -13.12
N GLN A 167 -31.75 2.38 -14.32
CA GLN A 167 -32.83 3.31 -14.60
C GLN A 167 -34.15 2.60 -14.21
N PRO A 168 -35.01 3.22 -13.40
CA PRO A 168 -36.32 2.66 -13.13
C PRO A 168 -37.06 2.54 -14.45
N ALA A 169 -37.62 1.35 -14.67
CA ALA A 169 -38.44 1.02 -15.83
C ALA A 169 -39.74 1.84 -15.84
#